data_1546ecb2f2853873001bde14402f5ead
#
_entry.id   1546ecb2f2853873001bde14402f5ead
#
_cell.length_a   1.000
_cell.length_b   1.000
_cell.length_c   1.000
_cell.angle_alpha   90.00
_cell.angle_beta   90.00
_cell.angle_gamma   90.00
#
_symmetry.space_group_name_H-M   'P 1'
#
loop_
_entity.id
_entity.type
_entity.pdbx_description
1 polymer ?
#
loop_
_entity_poly.entity_id
_entity_poly.type
_entity_poly.pdbx_seq_one_letter_code
_entity_poly.pdbx_strand_id
1 'polypeptide(L)'
;EGVHLVTVNDYLARRDSEWNGTLFEFLGLTVDCIDKHQPNSEDRRKAYFADIVYGTNNEFGFDYLRDNMVVNSAEKVQRKLHFAMVDEVDSILIDEARTPLIIAGPVGTGSNEQQFHSMRPRIEKLIDEQKRLAQQYLNEAKKAFAEGDDDPKSGGLALMRAWRALPKY
;
A
#
# COMPACT_ATOMS: atom_id res chain seq x y z
N GLU A 1 -31.13 6.65 5.13
CA GLU A 1 -30.14 5.92 5.92
C GLU A 1 -29.52 4.88 5.01
N GLY A 2 -28.20 4.72 5.00
CA GLY A 2 -27.52 3.84 4.06
C GLY A 2 -26.60 2.82 4.74
N VAL A 3 -26.24 1.80 3.97
CA VAL A 3 -25.34 0.73 4.38
C VAL A 3 -24.01 0.91 3.68
N HIS A 4 -22.92 0.87 4.42
CA HIS A 4 -21.58 0.77 3.88
C HIS A 4 -21.15 -0.71 3.84
N LEU A 5 -20.79 -1.20 2.66
CA LEU A 5 -20.21 -2.52 2.43
C LEU A 5 -18.70 -2.35 2.25
N VAL A 6 -17.95 -2.81 3.25
CA VAL A 6 -16.50 -2.61 3.35
C VAL A 6 -15.79 -3.88 2.92
N THR A 7 -14.88 -3.77 1.94
CA THR A 7 -14.06 -4.86 1.43
C THR A 7 -12.56 -4.54 1.57
N VAL A 8 -11.69 -5.52 1.34
CA VAL A 8 -10.22 -5.34 1.49
C VAL A 8 -9.56 -4.69 0.27
N ASN A 9 -10.15 -4.77 -0.91
CA ASN A 9 -9.53 -4.21 -2.13
C ASN A 9 -10.57 -3.64 -3.11
N ASP A 10 -10.10 -2.75 -3.97
CA ASP A 10 -10.93 -2.03 -4.94
C ASP A 10 -11.53 -2.92 -6.03
N TYR A 11 -10.85 -4.01 -6.39
CA TYR A 11 -11.38 -4.98 -7.35
C TYR A 11 -12.66 -5.63 -6.81
N LEU A 12 -12.64 -6.10 -5.56
CA LEU A 12 -13.81 -6.70 -4.93
C LEU A 12 -14.93 -5.68 -4.76
N ALA A 13 -14.62 -4.46 -4.30
CA ALA A 13 -15.60 -3.42 -4.14
C ALA A 13 -16.35 -3.12 -5.47
N ARG A 14 -15.60 -3.00 -6.57
CA ARG A 14 -16.19 -2.74 -7.89
C ARG A 14 -16.98 -3.93 -8.42
N ARG A 15 -16.39 -5.14 -8.40
CA ARG A 15 -17.03 -6.36 -8.86
C ARG A 15 -18.35 -6.63 -8.14
N ASP A 16 -18.33 -6.55 -6.82
CA ASP A 16 -19.48 -6.92 -6.01
C ASP A 16 -20.57 -5.84 -6.06
N SER A 17 -20.18 -4.56 -6.19
CA SER A 17 -21.15 -3.48 -6.46
C SER A 17 -21.90 -3.67 -7.80
N GLU A 18 -21.25 -4.24 -8.81
CA GLU A 18 -21.87 -4.51 -10.11
C GLU A 18 -22.70 -5.78 -10.08
N TRP A 19 -22.18 -6.85 -9.52
CA TRP A 19 -22.88 -8.15 -9.47
C TRP A 19 -24.12 -8.11 -8.58
N ASN A 20 -23.91 -7.76 -7.32
CA ASN A 20 -25.01 -7.70 -6.34
C ASN A 20 -25.88 -6.47 -6.58
N GLY A 21 -25.33 -5.40 -7.16
CA GLY A 21 -26.05 -4.18 -7.52
C GLY A 21 -27.28 -4.48 -8.36
N THR A 22 -27.17 -5.36 -9.34
CA THR A 22 -28.30 -5.76 -10.19
C THR A 22 -29.48 -6.31 -9.37
N LEU A 23 -29.21 -7.09 -8.32
CA LEU A 23 -30.25 -7.61 -7.43
C LEU A 23 -30.87 -6.50 -6.56
N PHE A 24 -30.03 -5.64 -6.01
CA PHE A 24 -30.50 -4.55 -5.15
C PHE A 24 -31.30 -3.51 -5.92
N GLU A 25 -30.88 -3.18 -7.13
CA GLU A 25 -31.61 -2.29 -8.04
C GLU A 25 -32.97 -2.87 -8.44
N PHE A 26 -33.04 -4.17 -8.68
CA PHE A 26 -34.31 -4.87 -8.92
C PHE A 26 -35.27 -4.76 -7.72
N LEU A 27 -34.72 -4.69 -6.51
CA LEU A 27 -35.50 -4.47 -5.27
C LEU A 27 -35.79 -2.99 -5.01
N GLY A 28 -35.40 -2.09 -5.92
CA GLY A 28 -35.65 -0.65 -5.81
C GLY A 28 -34.66 0.12 -4.94
N LEU A 29 -33.51 -0.48 -4.61
CA LEU A 29 -32.44 0.15 -3.86
C LEU A 29 -31.39 0.73 -4.82
N THR A 30 -30.76 1.83 -4.42
CA THR A 30 -29.63 2.42 -5.15
C THR A 30 -28.30 1.88 -4.64
N VAL A 31 -27.38 1.59 -5.57
CA VAL A 31 -26.05 1.04 -5.26
C VAL A 31 -24.98 1.85 -5.96
N ASP A 32 -23.90 2.17 -5.25
CA ASP A 32 -22.71 2.77 -5.86
C ASP A 32 -21.43 2.28 -5.15
N CYS A 33 -20.28 2.57 -5.77
CA CYS A 33 -18.97 2.18 -5.27
C CYS A 33 -18.05 3.40 -5.24
N ILE A 34 -17.58 3.79 -4.05
CA ILE A 34 -16.73 4.98 -3.89
C ILE A 34 -15.36 4.83 -4.57
N ASP A 35 -14.85 3.61 -4.72
CA ASP A 35 -13.58 3.34 -5.40
C ASP A 35 -13.64 3.61 -6.93
N LYS A 36 -14.82 3.86 -7.49
CA LYS A 36 -14.99 4.29 -8.89
C LYS A 36 -14.82 5.80 -9.09
N HIS A 37 -14.88 6.57 -8.02
CA HIS A 37 -14.93 8.03 -8.05
C HIS A 37 -13.69 8.66 -7.43
N GLN A 38 -13.27 9.79 -7.97
CA GLN A 38 -12.12 10.53 -7.44
C GLN A 38 -12.43 11.09 -6.04
N PRO A 39 -11.44 11.11 -5.13
CA PRO A 39 -11.58 11.73 -3.82
C PRO A 39 -12.07 13.19 -3.91
N ASN A 40 -12.92 13.60 -2.98
CA ASN A 40 -13.52 14.94 -2.90
C ASN A 40 -14.35 15.38 -4.11
N SER A 41 -14.67 14.47 -5.03
CA SER A 41 -15.51 14.78 -6.20
C SER A 41 -16.98 14.83 -5.84
N GLU A 42 -17.77 15.54 -6.67
CA GLU A 42 -19.23 15.58 -6.56
C GLU A 42 -19.84 14.18 -6.80
N ASP A 43 -19.24 13.38 -7.70
CA ASP A 43 -19.72 12.03 -7.99
C ASP A 43 -19.48 11.10 -6.80
N ARG A 44 -18.34 11.26 -6.09
CA ARG A 44 -18.07 10.51 -4.84
C ARG A 44 -19.08 10.89 -3.75
N ARG A 45 -19.44 12.18 -3.65
CA ARG A 45 -20.48 12.64 -2.74
C ARG A 45 -21.84 12.02 -3.08
N LYS A 46 -22.21 11.96 -4.37
CA LYS A 46 -23.43 11.29 -4.82
C LYS A 46 -23.43 9.82 -4.47
N ALA A 47 -22.30 9.13 -4.65
CA ALA A 47 -22.17 7.72 -4.30
C ALA A 47 -22.50 7.46 -2.83
N TYR A 48 -22.11 8.34 -1.91
CA TYR A 48 -22.47 8.21 -0.50
C TYR A 48 -23.96 8.37 -0.22
N PHE A 49 -24.76 8.91 -1.15
CA PHE A 49 -26.22 9.00 -1.01
C PHE A 49 -26.96 7.75 -1.47
N ALA A 50 -26.29 6.79 -2.10
CA ALA A 50 -26.89 5.50 -2.43
C ALA A 50 -27.33 4.75 -1.17
N ASP A 51 -28.32 3.86 -1.30
CA ASP A 51 -28.79 3.02 -0.19
C ASP A 51 -27.71 2.04 0.27
N ILE A 52 -26.94 1.51 -0.69
CA ILE A 52 -25.81 0.61 -0.45
C ILE A 52 -24.56 1.20 -1.10
N VAL A 53 -23.54 1.42 -0.30
CA VAL A 53 -22.27 2.02 -0.73
C VAL A 53 -21.15 1.01 -0.54
N TYR A 54 -20.58 0.54 -1.63
CA TYR A 54 -19.39 -0.31 -1.63
C TYR A 54 -18.13 0.52 -1.56
N GLY A 55 -17.09 0.00 -0.90
CA GLY A 55 -15.77 0.61 -0.89
C GLY A 55 -14.77 -0.18 -0.07
N THR A 56 -13.49 0.18 -0.26
CA THR A 56 -12.43 -0.38 0.57
C THR A 56 -12.39 0.29 1.95
N ASN A 57 -11.91 -0.45 2.94
CA ASN A 57 -11.68 0.07 4.30
C ASN A 57 -10.83 1.35 4.29
N ASN A 58 -9.78 1.38 3.46
CA ASN A 58 -8.88 2.51 3.33
C ASN A 58 -9.58 3.75 2.78
N GLU A 59 -10.38 3.60 1.71
CA GLU A 59 -11.09 4.72 1.09
C GLU A 59 -12.16 5.32 2.02
N PHE A 60 -12.93 4.49 2.72
CA PHE A 60 -13.86 4.97 3.76
C PHE A 60 -13.12 5.73 4.87
N GLY A 61 -11.98 5.19 5.32
CA GLY A 61 -11.16 5.82 6.35
C GLY A 61 -10.51 7.13 5.88
N PHE A 62 -10.00 7.17 4.65
CA PHE A 62 -9.45 8.41 4.07
C PHE A 62 -10.52 9.48 3.88
N ASP A 63 -11.73 9.12 3.45
CA ASP A 63 -12.82 10.08 3.34
C ASP A 63 -13.23 10.64 4.71
N TYR A 64 -13.27 9.77 5.72
CA TYR A 64 -13.52 10.22 7.09
C TYR A 64 -12.46 11.20 7.58
N LEU A 65 -11.19 10.93 7.33
CA LEU A 65 -10.11 11.85 7.69
C LEU A 65 -10.22 13.18 6.91
N ARG A 66 -10.45 13.13 5.60
CA ARG A 66 -10.65 14.33 4.77
C ARG A 66 -11.82 15.17 5.26
N ASP A 67 -12.95 14.54 5.54
CA ASP A 67 -14.16 15.22 6.05
C ASP A 67 -13.95 15.91 7.41
N ASN A 68 -13.03 15.39 8.23
CA ASN A 68 -12.65 16.03 9.49
C ASN A 68 -11.65 17.19 9.34
N MET A 69 -11.06 17.33 8.14
CA MET A 69 -10.10 18.41 7.83
C MET A 69 -10.76 19.59 7.11
N VAL A 70 -11.98 19.46 6.58
CA VAL A 70 -12.67 20.53 5.87
C VAL A 70 -13.11 21.64 6.82
N VAL A 71 -13.04 22.88 6.36
CA VAL A 71 -13.48 24.05 7.12
C VAL A 71 -15.00 24.23 7.04
N ASN A 72 -15.57 23.92 5.88
CA ASN A 72 -17.01 24.05 5.62
C ASN A 72 -17.67 22.67 5.59
N SER A 73 -18.70 22.47 6.39
CA SER A 73 -19.42 21.19 6.43
C SER A 73 -20.07 20.79 5.09
N ALA A 74 -20.34 21.77 4.20
CA ALA A 74 -20.84 21.50 2.86
C ALA A 74 -19.80 20.80 1.95
N GLU A 75 -18.54 20.81 2.30
CA GLU A 75 -17.47 20.13 1.57
C GLU A 75 -17.34 18.66 1.92
N LYS A 76 -17.98 18.20 2.99
CA LYS A 76 -17.97 16.79 3.39
C LYS A 76 -18.59 15.91 2.32
N VAL A 77 -17.97 14.78 2.07
CA VAL A 77 -18.47 13.79 1.12
C VAL A 77 -19.32 12.72 1.80
N GLN A 78 -18.97 12.33 3.02
CA GLN A 78 -19.74 11.33 3.77
C GLN A 78 -20.98 11.95 4.40
N ARG A 79 -22.04 11.16 4.43
CA ARG A 79 -23.24 11.47 5.23
C ARG A 79 -23.14 10.83 6.61
N LYS A 80 -24.18 10.98 7.41
CA LYS A 80 -24.27 10.35 8.73
C LYS A 80 -24.11 8.83 8.60
N LEU A 81 -23.18 8.29 9.37
CA LEU A 81 -22.93 6.85 9.45
C LEU A 81 -24.11 6.16 10.14
N HIS A 82 -24.62 5.08 9.54
CA HIS A 82 -25.77 4.36 10.03
C HIS A 82 -25.46 2.88 10.28
N PHE A 83 -25.04 2.15 9.25
CA PHE A 83 -24.74 0.74 9.32
C PHE A 83 -23.52 0.42 8.42
N ALA A 84 -22.67 -0.47 8.88
CA ALA A 84 -21.55 -1.00 8.09
C ALA A 84 -21.54 -2.53 8.18
N MET A 85 -21.37 -3.16 7.02
CA MET A 85 -21.08 -4.58 6.90
C MET A 85 -19.64 -4.69 6.42
N VAL A 86 -18.80 -5.39 7.19
CA VAL A 86 -17.38 -5.56 6.91
C VAL A 86 -17.16 -7.00 6.46
N ASP A 87 -16.74 -7.15 5.21
CA ASP A 87 -16.32 -8.44 4.65
C ASP A 87 -14.82 -8.67 4.92
N GLU A 88 -14.40 -9.93 4.95
CA GLU A 88 -13.01 -10.32 5.25
C GLU A 88 -12.47 -9.61 6.51
N VAL A 89 -13.24 -9.66 7.58
CA VAL A 89 -13.03 -8.92 8.82
C VAL A 89 -11.70 -9.24 9.51
N ASP A 90 -11.19 -10.44 9.35
CA ASP A 90 -9.87 -10.89 9.81
C ASP A 90 -8.75 -10.11 9.12
N SER A 91 -8.80 -9.97 7.81
CA SER A 91 -7.83 -9.15 7.05
C SER A 91 -7.90 -7.68 7.49
N ILE A 92 -9.09 -7.11 7.58
CA ILE A 92 -9.26 -5.67 7.86
C ILE A 92 -8.95 -5.34 9.33
N LEU A 93 -9.48 -6.11 10.28
CA LEU A 93 -9.42 -5.75 11.70
C LEU A 93 -8.27 -6.44 12.46
N ILE A 94 -7.63 -7.45 11.88
CA ILE A 94 -6.52 -8.17 12.51
C ILE A 94 -5.22 -7.92 11.75
N ASP A 95 -5.13 -8.32 10.47
CA ASP A 95 -3.88 -8.29 9.71
C ASP A 95 -3.45 -6.86 9.40
N GLU A 96 -4.38 -6.01 8.98
CA GLU A 96 -4.11 -4.60 8.63
C GLU A 96 -4.37 -3.63 9.78
N ALA A 97 -4.78 -4.09 10.95
CA ALA A 97 -5.20 -3.24 12.08
C ALA A 97 -4.12 -2.25 12.55
N ARG A 98 -2.85 -2.52 12.27
CA ARG A 98 -1.72 -1.66 12.62
C ARG A 98 -1.27 -0.72 11.50
N THR A 99 -1.85 -0.83 10.32
CA THR A 99 -1.48 0.03 9.18
C THR A 99 -2.16 1.39 9.35
N PRO A 100 -1.42 2.47 9.65
CA PRO A 100 -2.04 3.78 9.85
C PRO A 100 -2.49 4.37 8.52
N LEU A 101 -3.65 4.99 8.51
CA LEU A 101 -4.09 5.85 7.41
C LEU A 101 -3.40 7.21 7.56
N ILE A 102 -2.53 7.54 6.63
CA ILE A 102 -1.75 8.79 6.67
C ILE A 102 -2.10 9.63 5.45
N ILE A 103 -2.63 10.84 5.67
CA ILE A 103 -2.75 11.86 4.64
C ILE A 103 -1.48 12.73 4.71
N ALA A 104 -0.58 12.55 3.76
CA ALA A 104 0.62 13.39 3.61
C ALA A 104 0.42 14.35 2.44
N GLY A 105 0.61 15.64 2.72
CA GLY A 105 0.72 16.65 1.68
C GLY A 105 2.16 16.78 1.19
N PRO A 106 2.40 17.35 0.00
CA PRO A 106 3.75 17.70 -0.41
C PRO A 106 4.34 18.69 0.60
N VAL A 107 5.29 18.22 1.39
CA VAL A 107 6.12 19.12 2.20
C VAL A 107 6.99 19.88 1.22
N GLY A 108 6.95 21.22 1.29
CA GLY A 108 7.73 22.07 0.41
C GLY A 108 9.18 21.56 0.31
N THR A 109 9.65 21.38 -0.91
CA THR A 109 10.93 20.78 -1.30
C THR A 109 12.14 21.65 -0.93
N GLY A 110 12.14 22.28 0.23
CA GLY A 110 13.20 23.22 0.62
C GLY A 110 14.14 22.66 1.68
N SER A 111 15.06 21.86 1.43
CA SER A 111 16.32 21.50 2.11
C SER A 111 16.70 20.01 2.00
N ASN A 112 15.73 19.11 1.96
CA ASN A 112 16.03 17.67 1.92
C ASN A 112 16.52 17.22 0.54
N GLU A 113 16.03 17.82 -0.56
CA GLU A 113 16.46 17.48 -1.91
C GLU A 113 17.95 17.77 -2.12
N GLN A 114 18.45 18.89 -1.62
CA GLN A 114 19.88 19.21 -1.66
C GLN A 114 20.71 18.22 -0.82
N GLN A 115 20.20 17.77 0.31
CA GLN A 115 20.85 16.73 1.11
C GLN A 115 20.87 15.39 0.38
N PHE A 116 19.79 14.99 -0.26
CA PHE A 116 19.75 13.75 -1.06
C PHE A 116 20.73 13.81 -2.23
N HIS A 117 20.76 14.90 -2.96
CA HIS A 117 21.72 15.09 -4.05
C HIS A 117 23.17 15.07 -3.57
N SER A 118 23.46 15.66 -2.41
CA SER A 118 24.82 15.65 -1.84
C SER A 118 25.24 14.27 -1.29
N MET A 119 24.30 13.48 -0.81
CA MET A 119 24.57 12.14 -0.27
C MET A 119 24.61 11.05 -1.34
N ARG A 120 23.91 11.23 -2.45
CA ARG A 120 23.80 10.25 -3.53
C ARG A 120 25.14 9.70 -4.01
N PRO A 121 26.17 10.51 -4.31
CA PRO A 121 27.46 9.99 -4.75
C PRO A 121 28.17 9.13 -3.73
N ARG A 122 27.97 9.43 -2.42
CA ARG A 122 28.54 8.64 -1.33
C ARG A 122 27.86 7.28 -1.20
N ILE A 123 26.54 7.26 -1.36
CA ILE A 123 25.74 6.02 -1.32
C ILE A 123 26.07 5.14 -2.53
N GLU A 124 26.16 5.72 -3.73
CA GLU A 124 26.54 5.02 -4.96
C GLU A 124 27.93 4.37 -4.79
N LYS A 125 28.91 5.11 -4.29
CA LYS A 125 30.24 4.58 -4.00
C LYS A 125 30.22 3.43 -2.99
N LEU A 126 29.37 3.51 -1.97
CA LEU A 126 29.24 2.46 -0.96
C LEU A 126 28.60 1.20 -1.53
N ILE A 127 27.61 1.35 -2.40
CA ILE A 127 26.97 0.24 -3.13
C ILE A 127 27.98 -0.43 -4.08
N ASP A 128 28.79 0.34 -4.78
CA ASP A 128 29.78 -0.19 -5.71
C ASP A 128 30.88 -0.96 -4.97
N GLU A 129 31.35 -0.47 -3.82
CA GLU A 129 32.29 -1.20 -2.97
C GLU A 129 31.67 -2.48 -2.40
N GLN A 130 30.42 -2.45 -2.01
CA GLN A 130 29.68 -3.62 -1.55
C GLN A 130 29.55 -4.69 -2.65
N LYS A 131 29.20 -4.28 -3.88
CA LYS A 131 29.14 -5.17 -5.05
C LYS A 131 30.51 -5.77 -5.36
N ARG A 132 31.57 -4.95 -5.32
CA ARG A 132 32.95 -5.41 -5.54
C ARG A 132 33.35 -6.47 -4.53
N LEU A 133 33.07 -6.25 -3.25
CA LEU A 133 33.36 -7.19 -2.18
C LEU A 133 32.59 -8.51 -2.33
N ALA A 134 31.29 -8.43 -2.66
CA ALA A 134 30.46 -9.61 -2.92
C ALA A 134 31.01 -10.43 -4.11
N GLN A 135 31.43 -9.76 -5.18
CA GLN A 135 32.03 -10.41 -6.36
C GLN A 135 33.38 -11.05 -6.04
N GLN A 136 34.19 -10.41 -5.20
CA GLN A 136 35.47 -10.98 -4.73
C GLN A 136 35.24 -12.31 -3.98
N TYR A 137 34.36 -12.31 -2.98
CA TYR A 137 34.01 -13.52 -2.25
C TYR A 137 33.42 -14.62 -3.14
N LEU A 138 32.59 -14.22 -4.12
CA LEU A 138 32.03 -15.17 -5.07
C LEU A 138 33.14 -15.82 -5.93
N ASN A 139 34.14 -15.07 -6.36
CA ASN A 139 35.28 -15.57 -7.12
C ASN A 139 36.17 -16.49 -6.26
N GLU A 140 36.40 -16.13 -4.99
CA GLU A 140 37.10 -16.98 -4.02
C GLU A 140 36.37 -18.32 -3.84
N ALA A 141 35.03 -18.28 -3.66
CA ALA A 141 34.23 -19.50 -3.55
C ALA A 141 34.35 -20.37 -4.82
N LYS A 142 34.19 -19.77 -6.00
CA LYS A 142 34.32 -20.48 -7.29
C LYS A 142 35.68 -21.14 -7.47
N LYS A 143 36.76 -20.44 -7.07
CA LYS A 143 38.14 -20.97 -7.15
C LYS A 143 38.29 -22.16 -6.22
N ALA A 144 37.88 -22.05 -4.96
CA ALA A 144 37.95 -23.13 -3.98
C ALA A 144 37.22 -24.40 -4.45
N PHE A 145 36.02 -24.24 -4.98
CA PHE A 145 35.23 -25.37 -5.51
C PHE A 145 35.84 -25.96 -6.79
N ALA A 146 36.50 -25.17 -7.65
CA ALA A 146 37.15 -25.65 -8.85
C ALA A 146 38.44 -26.42 -8.55
N GLU A 147 39.15 -26.10 -7.47
CA GLU A 147 40.34 -26.76 -6.99
C GLU A 147 40.06 -28.08 -6.23
N GLY A 148 38.78 -28.45 -6.11
CA GLY A 148 38.35 -29.70 -5.45
C GLY A 148 38.51 -29.66 -3.93
N ASP A 149 38.52 -28.47 -3.35
CA ASP A 149 38.58 -28.29 -1.90
C ASP A 149 37.21 -28.60 -1.29
N ASP A 150 37.03 -29.85 -0.87
CA ASP A 150 35.80 -30.33 -0.21
C ASP A 150 35.68 -29.85 1.25
N ASP A 151 36.59 -29.00 1.73
CA ASP A 151 36.47 -28.44 3.07
C ASP A 151 35.32 -27.38 3.10
N PRO A 152 34.19 -27.68 3.79
CA PRO A 152 33.09 -26.73 3.92
C PRO A 152 33.51 -25.40 4.54
N LYS A 153 34.70 -25.35 5.16
CA LYS A 153 35.21 -24.14 5.81
C LYS A 153 35.88 -23.15 4.84
N SER A 154 36.32 -23.58 3.65
CA SER A 154 36.95 -22.68 2.68
C SER A 154 35.97 -22.10 1.68
N GLY A 155 35.48 -22.89 0.74
CA GLY A 155 34.51 -22.43 -0.29
C GLY A 155 33.16 -22.07 0.25
N GLY A 156 32.62 -22.81 1.22
CA GLY A 156 31.35 -22.56 1.87
C GLY A 156 31.35 -21.25 2.67
N LEU A 157 32.44 -20.94 3.37
CA LEU A 157 32.58 -19.70 4.13
C LEU A 157 32.65 -18.48 3.19
N ALA A 158 33.37 -18.59 2.07
CA ALA A 158 33.44 -17.52 1.07
C ALA A 158 32.08 -17.26 0.42
N LEU A 159 31.32 -18.31 0.10
CA LEU A 159 29.97 -18.20 -0.43
C LEU A 159 28.99 -17.53 0.57
N MET A 160 29.08 -17.88 1.83
CA MET A 160 28.29 -17.26 2.89
C MET A 160 28.65 -15.78 3.08
N ARG A 161 29.93 -15.41 2.96
CA ARG A 161 30.40 -14.02 2.98
C ARG A 161 29.87 -13.24 1.78
N ALA A 162 29.90 -13.83 0.58
CA ALA A 162 29.31 -13.24 -0.62
C ALA A 162 27.80 -12.96 -0.43
N TRP A 163 27.05 -13.94 0.07
CA TRP A 163 25.62 -13.80 0.34
C TRP A 163 25.30 -12.70 1.37
N ARG A 164 26.14 -12.58 2.42
CA ARG A 164 25.96 -11.51 3.43
C ARG A 164 26.31 -10.13 2.88
N ALA A 165 27.26 -10.05 1.92
CA ALA A 165 27.67 -8.81 1.29
C ALA A 165 26.70 -8.33 0.19
N LEU A 166 25.79 -9.18 -0.31
CA LEU A 166 24.77 -8.76 -1.29
C LEU A 166 23.81 -7.75 -0.67
N PRO A 167 23.43 -6.70 -1.43
CA PRO A 167 22.39 -5.77 -1.01
C PRO A 167 21.09 -6.54 -0.74
N LYS A 168 20.49 -6.32 0.40
CA LYS A 168 19.16 -6.84 0.73
C LYS A 168 18.17 -5.75 0.39
N TYR A 169 17.28 -6.04 -0.57
CA TYR A 169 16.16 -5.18 -0.91
C TYR A 169 15.01 -5.45 0.03
#